data_f1548e3e94402747e414936a98b1cf16
#
_entry.id   f1548e3e94402747e414936a98b1cf16
#
_cell.length_a   1.000
_cell.length_b   1.000
_cell.length_c   1.000
_cell.angle_alpha   90.00
_cell.angle_beta   90.00
_cell.angle_gamma   90.00
#
_symmetry.space_group_name_H-M   'P 1'
#
loop_
_entity.id
_entity.type
_entity.pdbx_description
1 polymer ?
#
loop_
_entity_poly.entity_id
_entity_poly.type
_entity_poly.pdbx_seq_one_letter_code
_entity_poly.pdbx_strand_id
1 'polypeptide(L)'
;MVALLATAAIVAQNTTSNGRPRASELGLKVGILPTGPLNAITDVAGVKVGHTTIIRGDDVHTGVTAILPHPGNLFREKVPGAIFVGNAFGKLAGSTQVNELGEIETPILLTSTFPIPTTFGTDCFACSM
;
A
#
# COMPACT_ATOMS: atom_id res chain seq x y z
N MET A 1 -39.18 -20.22 20.42
CA MET A 1 -38.64 -19.75 19.13
C MET A 1 -37.22 -19.26 19.35
N VAL A 2 -36.24 -20.06 18.98
CA VAL A 2 -34.81 -19.72 19.11
C VAL A 2 -34.35 -19.24 17.73
N ALA A 3 -33.97 -17.96 17.62
CA ALA A 3 -33.44 -17.39 16.39
C ALA A 3 -31.97 -17.77 16.27
N LEU A 4 -31.64 -18.58 15.28
CA LEU A 4 -30.25 -18.88 14.87
C LEU A 4 -29.69 -17.70 14.09
N LEU A 5 -28.79 -16.94 14.69
CA LEU A 5 -27.99 -15.95 14.01
C LEU A 5 -26.85 -16.66 13.25
N ALA A 6 -27.03 -16.79 11.94
CA ALA A 6 -25.98 -17.26 11.06
C ALA A 6 -24.93 -16.13 10.84
N THR A 7 -23.77 -16.26 11.46
CA THR A 7 -22.60 -15.43 11.16
C THR A 7 -22.01 -15.88 9.83
N ALA A 8 -22.22 -15.12 8.78
CA ALA A 8 -21.55 -15.32 7.51
C ALA A 8 -20.09 -14.91 7.66
N ALA A 9 -19.19 -15.90 7.74
CA ALA A 9 -17.76 -15.69 7.62
C ALA A 9 -17.47 -15.26 6.17
N ILE A 10 -17.04 -14.01 5.97
CA ILE A 10 -16.51 -13.55 4.69
C ILE A 10 -15.15 -14.22 4.53
N VAL A 11 -15.13 -15.30 3.79
CA VAL A 11 -13.87 -15.92 3.32
C VAL A 11 -13.34 -14.97 2.24
N ALA A 12 -12.31 -14.22 2.56
CA ALA A 12 -11.54 -13.48 1.57
C ALA A 12 -10.96 -14.49 0.57
N GLN A 13 -11.55 -14.54 -0.63
CA GLN A 13 -11.05 -15.40 -1.69
C GLN A 13 -9.70 -14.84 -2.11
N ASN A 14 -8.63 -15.59 -1.84
CA ASN A 14 -7.34 -15.43 -2.47
C ASN A 14 -7.51 -15.65 -3.99
N THR A 15 -7.89 -14.61 -4.72
CA THR A 15 -7.85 -14.66 -6.17
C THR A 15 -6.39 -14.66 -6.60
N THR A 16 -5.88 -15.84 -6.89
CA THR A 16 -4.61 -15.99 -7.61
C THR A 16 -4.79 -15.29 -8.96
N SER A 17 -4.29 -14.08 -9.04
CA SER A 17 -4.36 -13.29 -10.25
C SER A 17 -3.51 -13.95 -11.34
N ASN A 18 -4.15 -14.39 -12.41
CA ASN A 18 -3.52 -14.73 -13.69
C ASN A 18 -2.44 -15.82 -13.68
N GLY A 19 -2.57 -16.89 -12.91
CA GLY A 19 -1.68 -18.04 -13.00
C GLY A 19 -0.21 -17.76 -12.61
N ARG A 20 0.08 -16.59 -12.03
CA ARG A 20 1.41 -16.26 -11.50
C ARG A 20 1.47 -16.58 -10.02
N PRO A 21 2.33 -17.53 -9.60
CA PRO A 21 2.45 -17.87 -8.19
C PRO A 21 3.07 -16.71 -7.39
N ARG A 22 2.66 -16.57 -6.15
CA ARG A 22 3.33 -15.67 -5.19
C ARG A 22 4.69 -16.22 -4.79
N ALA A 23 5.61 -15.35 -4.37
CA ALA A 23 6.94 -15.75 -3.90
C ALA A 23 6.89 -16.83 -2.79
N SER A 24 5.93 -16.71 -1.87
CA SER A 24 5.70 -17.69 -0.80
C SER A 24 5.26 -19.07 -1.32
N GLU A 25 4.49 -19.13 -2.40
CA GLU A 25 4.05 -20.37 -3.05
C GLU A 25 5.21 -21.08 -3.76
N LEU A 26 6.23 -20.33 -4.17
CA LEU A 26 7.49 -20.83 -4.72
C LEU A 26 8.51 -21.24 -3.64
N GLY A 27 8.12 -21.20 -2.37
CA GLY A 27 8.99 -21.53 -1.24
C GLY A 27 9.98 -20.42 -0.85
N LEU A 28 9.88 -19.23 -1.44
CA LEU A 28 10.73 -18.09 -1.09
C LEU A 28 10.21 -17.46 0.21
N LYS A 29 11.03 -17.52 1.25
CA LYS A 29 10.77 -16.88 2.53
C LYS A 29 11.63 -15.63 2.63
N VAL A 30 10.99 -14.47 2.77
CA VAL A 30 11.66 -13.18 2.99
C VAL A 30 11.49 -12.78 4.45
N GLY A 31 12.61 -12.49 5.11
CA GLY A 31 12.61 -12.12 6.53
C GLY A 31 12.58 -13.31 7.50
N ILE A 32 12.69 -13.00 8.79
CA ILE A 32 12.77 -13.97 9.90
C ILE A 32 11.48 -14.05 10.71
N LEU A 33 10.59 -13.08 10.56
CA LEU A 33 9.32 -13.04 11.27
C LEU A 33 8.24 -13.84 10.52
N PRO A 34 7.28 -14.43 11.25
CA PRO A 34 6.14 -15.08 10.62
C PRO A 34 5.29 -14.05 9.86
N THR A 35 4.74 -14.45 8.73
CA THR A 35 3.81 -13.63 7.95
C THR A 35 2.43 -13.61 8.58
N GLY A 36 1.66 -12.55 8.34
CA GLY A 36 0.25 -12.50 8.65
C GLY A 36 -0.59 -13.39 7.71
N PRO A 37 -1.91 -13.51 7.96
CA PRO A 37 -2.80 -14.40 7.21
C PRO A 37 -2.82 -14.16 5.70
N LEU A 38 -2.74 -12.90 5.27
CA LEU A 38 -2.75 -12.52 3.86
C LEU A 38 -1.34 -12.32 3.28
N ASN A 39 -0.31 -12.31 4.15
CA ASN A 39 1.05 -11.91 3.80
C ASN A 39 1.04 -10.55 3.05
N ALA A 40 0.33 -9.58 3.59
CA ALA A 40 0.09 -8.28 3.00
C ALA A 40 0.01 -7.18 4.06
N ILE A 41 0.25 -5.93 3.67
CA ILE A 41 0.15 -4.77 4.57
C ILE A 41 -1.27 -4.63 5.17
N THR A 42 -2.29 -5.13 4.49
CA THR A 42 -3.68 -5.15 4.96
C THR A 42 -3.95 -6.15 6.08
N ASP A 43 -2.97 -6.94 6.50
CA ASP A 43 -3.04 -7.71 7.75
C ASP A 43 -3.05 -6.78 8.98
N VAL A 44 -2.55 -5.55 8.83
CA VAL A 44 -2.64 -4.51 9.87
C VAL A 44 -4.05 -3.93 9.87
N ALA A 45 -4.72 -4.03 11.02
CA ALA A 45 -6.09 -3.54 11.18
C ALA A 45 -6.19 -2.03 10.88
N GLY A 46 -7.15 -1.64 10.05
CA GLY A 46 -7.40 -0.26 9.65
C GLY A 46 -6.63 0.20 8.40
N VAL A 47 -5.56 -0.46 8.01
CA VAL A 47 -4.84 -0.13 6.77
C VAL A 47 -5.70 -0.46 5.56
N LYS A 48 -5.80 0.49 4.63
CA LYS A 48 -6.51 0.31 3.36
C LYS A 48 -5.55 0.54 2.20
N VAL A 49 -5.69 -0.27 1.16
CA VAL A 49 -4.91 -0.17 -0.07
C VAL A 49 -5.86 -0.15 -1.26
N GLY A 50 -5.64 0.79 -2.15
CA GLY A 50 -6.31 0.85 -3.45
C GLY A 50 -5.30 1.08 -4.55
N HIS A 51 -5.55 0.57 -5.75
CA HIS A 51 -4.70 0.85 -6.90
C HIS A 51 -5.50 0.91 -8.19
N THR A 52 -4.97 1.69 -9.13
CA THR A 52 -5.46 1.79 -10.49
C THR A 52 -4.32 1.42 -11.43
N THR A 53 -4.59 0.49 -12.35
CA THR A 53 -3.63 0.07 -13.36
C THR A 53 -4.04 0.64 -14.71
N ILE A 54 -3.06 1.15 -15.46
CA ILE A 54 -3.23 1.67 -16.83
C ILE A 54 -2.41 0.79 -17.76
N ILE A 55 -3.09 0.16 -18.71
CA ILE A 55 -2.48 -0.63 -19.77
C ILE A 55 -2.95 -0.06 -21.10
N ARG A 56 -2.02 0.37 -21.96
CA ARG A 56 -2.30 0.87 -23.31
C ARG A 56 -1.26 0.31 -24.26
N GLY A 57 -1.72 -0.53 -25.20
CA GLY A 57 -0.80 -1.24 -26.09
C GLY A 57 0.17 -2.13 -25.32
N ASP A 58 1.34 -2.34 -25.90
CA ASP A 58 2.38 -3.19 -25.34
C ASP A 58 3.46 -2.41 -24.57
N ASP A 59 3.43 -1.09 -24.63
CA ASP A 59 4.47 -0.18 -24.14
C ASP A 59 4.07 0.63 -22.90
N VAL A 60 2.77 0.74 -22.59
CA VAL A 60 2.32 1.47 -21.40
C VAL A 60 1.73 0.52 -20.36
N HIS A 61 2.52 0.20 -19.35
CA HIS A 61 2.12 -0.59 -18.18
C HIS A 61 2.47 0.19 -16.91
N THR A 62 1.53 0.94 -16.37
CA THR A 62 1.75 1.82 -15.21
C THR A 62 0.52 1.88 -14.33
N GLY A 63 0.63 2.60 -13.22
CA GLY A 63 -0.49 2.79 -12.31
C GLY A 63 -0.12 3.58 -11.07
N VAL A 64 -1.09 3.69 -10.17
CA VAL A 64 -0.95 4.33 -8.87
C VAL A 64 -1.48 3.40 -7.81
N THR A 65 -0.73 3.25 -6.73
CA THR A 65 -1.20 2.59 -5.51
C THR A 65 -1.30 3.61 -4.40
N ALA A 66 -2.43 3.66 -3.71
CA ALA A 66 -2.65 4.50 -2.55
C ALA A 66 -2.77 3.63 -1.29
N ILE A 67 -2.06 4.02 -0.23
CA ILE A 67 -2.10 3.36 1.07
C ILE A 67 -2.60 4.36 2.11
N LEU A 68 -3.66 4.01 2.81
CA LEU A 68 -4.19 4.77 3.94
C LEU A 68 -3.83 4.01 5.24
N PRO A 69 -2.97 4.56 6.11
CA PRO A 69 -2.59 3.94 7.37
C PRO A 69 -3.78 3.65 8.30
N HIS A 70 -4.82 4.50 8.27
CA HIS A 70 -6.08 4.32 8.99
C HIS A 70 -7.23 5.08 8.30
N PRO A 71 -8.51 4.81 8.66
CA PRO A 71 -9.66 5.42 8.00
C PRO A 71 -10.01 6.84 8.49
N GLY A 72 -9.35 7.35 9.54
CA GLY A 72 -9.59 8.66 10.14
C GLY A 72 -8.95 9.81 9.37
N ASN A 73 -8.90 10.98 9.99
CA ASN A 73 -8.24 12.15 9.43
C ASN A 73 -6.72 12.06 9.69
N LEU A 74 -5.94 11.66 8.69
CA LEU A 74 -4.50 11.44 8.80
C LEU A 74 -3.72 12.69 9.24
N PHE A 75 -4.19 13.88 8.89
CA PHE A 75 -3.56 15.13 9.31
C PHE A 75 -3.69 15.40 10.82
N ARG A 76 -4.83 15.03 11.39
CA ARG A 76 -5.10 15.22 12.84
C ARG A 76 -4.63 14.03 13.68
N GLU A 77 -4.71 12.84 13.12
CA GLU A 77 -4.40 11.57 13.76
C GLU A 77 -3.19 10.94 13.06
N LYS A 78 -2.03 11.59 13.20
CA LYS A 78 -0.80 11.18 12.56
C LYS A 78 -0.34 9.82 13.04
N VAL A 79 0.35 9.08 12.20
CA VAL A 79 0.93 7.79 12.58
C VAL A 79 2.46 7.90 12.61
N PRO A 80 3.14 7.27 13.58
CA PRO A 80 4.59 7.19 13.57
C PRO A 80 5.08 6.55 12.25
N GLY A 81 6.11 7.13 11.66
CA GLY A 81 6.65 6.64 10.40
C GLY A 81 8.11 6.99 10.22
N ALA A 82 8.78 6.23 9.35
CA ALA A 82 10.15 6.46 8.95
C ALA A 82 10.33 6.05 7.49
N ILE A 83 11.33 6.64 6.83
CA ILE A 83 11.67 6.33 5.46
C ILE A 83 13.08 5.77 5.42
N PHE A 84 13.24 4.61 4.81
CA PHE A 84 14.52 4.05 4.45
C PHE A 84 14.69 4.09 2.93
N VAL A 85 15.75 4.74 2.47
CA VAL A 85 16.07 4.85 1.04
C VAL A 85 17.06 3.77 0.66
N GLY A 86 16.59 2.66 0.11
CA GLY A 86 17.44 1.56 -0.37
C GLY A 86 18.09 1.85 -1.73
N ASN A 87 17.44 2.68 -2.56
CA ASN A 87 17.93 3.12 -3.85
C ASN A 87 17.51 4.58 -4.08
N ALA A 88 18.48 5.46 -4.22
CA ALA A 88 18.29 6.91 -4.34
C ALA A 88 17.77 7.37 -5.72
N PHE A 89 17.55 6.49 -6.69
CA PHE A 89 17.08 6.85 -8.02
C PHE A 89 15.59 7.27 -8.03
N GLY A 90 14.81 6.84 -7.05
CA GLY A 90 13.42 7.23 -6.86
C GLY A 90 13.24 8.72 -6.56
N LYS A 91 12.01 9.20 -6.69
CA LYS A 91 11.59 10.57 -6.34
C LYS A 91 10.67 10.48 -5.12
N LEU A 92 11.19 10.85 -3.94
CA LEU A 92 10.47 10.80 -2.67
C LEU A 92 10.01 12.20 -2.25
N ALA A 93 8.84 12.62 -2.71
CA ALA A 93 8.22 13.82 -2.18
C ALA A 93 7.74 13.57 -0.74
N GLY A 94 7.95 14.53 0.16
CA GLY A 94 7.56 14.42 1.57
C GLY A 94 8.56 13.68 2.47
N SER A 95 9.63 13.09 1.92
CA SER A 95 10.62 12.34 2.70
C SER A 95 11.29 13.15 3.80
N THR A 96 11.62 14.41 3.52
CA THR A 96 12.23 15.32 4.50
C THR A 96 11.31 15.52 5.70
N GLN A 97 10.01 15.75 5.46
CA GLN A 97 9.04 15.94 6.52
C GLN A 97 8.92 14.69 7.41
N VAL A 98 8.81 13.51 6.83
CA VAL A 98 8.71 12.27 7.61
C VAL A 98 9.99 12.02 8.40
N ASN A 99 11.16 12.28 7.84
CA ASN A 99 12.43 12.10 8.54
C ASN A 99 12.61 13.09 9.70
N GLU A 100 12.19 14.34 9.53
CA GLU A 100 12.32 15.36 10.57
C GLU A 100 11.27 15.23 11.69
N LEU A 101 10.03 14.89 11.33
CA LEU A 101 8.93 14.80 12.30
C LEU A 101 8.72 13.39 12.86
N GLY A 102 9.19 12.36 12.19
CA GLY A 102 8.94 10.96 12.57
C GLY A 102 7.48 10.53 12.41
N GLU A 103 6.69 11.26 11.63
CA GLU A 103 5.24 11.07 11.50
C GLU A 103 4.79 11.15 10.04
N ILE A 104 3.75 10.36 9.72
CA ILE A 104 3.03 10.41 8.43
C ILE A 104 1.66 11.02 8.68
N GLU A 105 1.32 12.07 7.94
CA GLU A 105 0.07 12.81 8.06
C GLU A 105 -0.77 12.82 6.76
N THR A 106 -0.34 12.08 5.75
CA THR A 106 -0.97 12.01 4.43
C THR A 106 -1.07 10.56 3.94
N PRO A 107 -1.93 10.27 2.94
CA PRO A 107 -1.86 9.02 2.21
C PRO A 107 -0.47 8.81 1.59
N ILE A 108 -0.03 7.54 1.53
CA ILE A 108 1.18 7.17 0.81
C ILE A 108 0.77 6.79 -0.62
N LEU A 109 1.35 7.47 -1.61
CA LEU A 109 1.11 7.19 -3.03
C LEU A 109 2.38 6.60 -3.65
N LEU A 110 2.22 5.49 -4.35
CA LEU A 110 3.28 4.81 -5.08
C LEU A 110 2.93 4.84 -6.57
N THR A 111 3.84 5.32 -7.39
CA THR A 111 3.65 5.41 -8.84
C THR A 111 5.00 5.34 -9.56
N SER A 112 4.99 5.31 -10.88
CA SER A 112 6.24 5.36 -11.64
C SER A 112 6.90 6.74 -11.52
N THR A 113 8.21 6.80 -11.74
CA THR A 113 9.05 7.99 -11.52
C THR A 113 8.65 9.21 -12.36
N PHE A 114 8.09 9.01 -13.55
CA PHE A 114 7.76 10.09 -14.49
C PHE A 114 6.46 10.83 -14.20
N PRO A 115 5.35 10.22 -13.77
CA PRO A 115 4.08 10.90 -13.57
C PRO A 115 3.93 11.61 -12.21
N ILE A 116 4.99 11.74 -11.43
CA ILE A 116 4.93 12.39 -10.11
C ILE A 116 4.22 13.74 -10.15
N PRO A 117 4.55 14.67 -11.07
CA PRO A 117 3.88 15.98 -11.10
C PRO A 117 2.39 15.94 -11.39
N THR A 118 1.92 14.90 -12.10
CA THR A 118 0.51 14.76 -12.47
C THR A 118 -0.31 13.96 -11.46
N THR A 119 0.37 13.17 -10.62
CA THR A 119 -0.28 12.37 -9.58
C THR A 119 -0.55 13.20 -8.33
N PHE A 120 0.20 14.29 -8.17
CA PHE A 120 0.02 15.25 -7.08
C PHE A 120 -0.85 16.41 -7.55
N GLY A 121 -2.14 16.31 -7.38
CA GLY A 121 -2.94 17.51 -7.14
C GLY A 121 -2.37 18.21 -5.89
N THR A 122 -2.66 19.46 -5.73
CA THR A 122 -2.08 20.38 -4.73
C THR A 122 -2.10 19.92 -3.27
N ASP A 123 -2.62 18.72 -2.96
CA ASP A 123 -2.92 18.28 -1.60
C ASP A 123 -2.35 16.89 -1.22
N CYS A 124 -1.51 16.28 -2.03
CA CYS A 124 -0.92 14.97 -1.69
C CYS A 124 0.60 14.98 -1.73
N PHE A 125 1.22 14.66 -0.60
CA PHE A 125 2.62 14.27 -0.53
C PHE A 125 2.75 12.80 -0.91
N ALA A 126 3.71 12.45 -1.74
CA ALA A 126 3.86 11.10 -2.21
C ALA A 126 5.29 10.60 -2.09
N CYS A 127 5.38 9.31 -1.78
CA CYS A 127 6.61 8.56 -1.95
C CYS A 127 6.50 7.75 -3.24
N SER A 128 7.47 7.88 -4.14
CA SER A 128 7.65 6.97 -5.26
C SER A 128 8.80 6.01 -4.95
N MET A 129 8.57 4.74 -5.18
CA MET A 129 9.63 3.73 -5.20
C MET A 129 10.15 3.52 -6.61
#